data_177d72bd870c3c5d46061ee2a5f7306b
#
_entry.id   177d72bd870c3c5d46061ee2a5f7306b
#
_cell.length_a   1.000
_cell.length_b   1.000
_cell.length_c   1.000
_cell.angle_alpha   90.00
_cell.angle_beta   90.00
_cell.angle_gamma   90.00
#
_symmetry.space_group_name_H-M   'P 1'
#
loop_
_entity.id
_entity.type
_entity.pdbx_description
1 polymer ?
#
loop_
_entity_poly.entity_id
_entity_poly.type
_entity_poly.pdbx_seq_one_letter_code
_entity_poly.pdbx_strand_id
1 'polypeptide(L)'
;EIGAGAPAAALAVQAVLARTWALRNQRRFAVDGYHLCADTQCQVYSDPRQAGAGVRRAIAATRGLVLSWQRRPIHAVYHASNGGVAAGYEEAWAGPALPYLRPAVDGPPSLVAALPLPLTEGGRLQTLLQRGDQAYGAAHPLFRWTRRFDRTQITQALGPRAASIGSLQTLKVLERGPSGRVVRLGLRGSAGEVVLQRDAIRRTLRGLPSTLFDLTPAGPGVWRFEGGGFGHGAGLSQAGAIDLASRGWSLERILSRYYPGTTLVGLESLAPTGSSGGGP
;
A
#
# COMPACT_ATOMS: atom_id res chain seq x y z
N GLU A 1 -13.00 -4.61 4.95
CA GLU A 1 -11.70 -4.39 4.31
C GLU A 1 -11.54 -5.23 3.04
N ILE A 2 -11.67 -6.54 3.10
CA ILE A 2 -11.63 -7.44 1.93
C ILE A 2 -13.05 -7.90 1.59
N GLY A 3 -13.39 -8.11 0.32
CA GLY A 3 -14.72 -8.54 -0.10
C GLY A 3 -15.17 -9.82 0.60
N ALA A 4 -16.40 -9.86 1.11
CA ALA A 4 -16.94 -11.00 1.87
C ALA A 4 -16.99 -12.32 1.09
N GLY A 5 -16.98 -12.26 -0.24
CA GLY A 5 -16.91 -13.42 -1.15
C GLY A 5 -15.49 -13.92 -1.42
N ALA A 6 -14.46 -13.35 -0.79
CA ALA A 6 -13.08 -13.81 -0.98
C ALA A 6 -12.88 -15.25 -0.46
N PRO A 7 -11.91 -16.01 -1.01
CA PRO A 7 -11.59 -17.36 -0.54
C PRO A 7 -11.24 -17.39 0.96
N ALA A 8 -11.53 -18.51 1.63
CA ALA A 8 -11.37 -18.64 3.08
C ALA A 8 -9.97 -18.27 3.58
N ALA A 9 -8.91 -18.70 2.88
CA ALA A 9 -7.53 -18.34 3.24
C ALA A 9 -7.27 -16.83 3.17
N ALA A 10 -7.81 -16.11 2.16
CA ALA A 10 -7.67 -14.67 2.06
C ALA A 10 -8.42 -13.93 3.17
N LEU A 11 -9.63 -14.40 3.54
CA LEU A 11 -10.37 -13.88 4.69
C LEU A 11 -9.62 -14.10 6.01
N ALA A 12 -9.01 -15.27 6.18
CA ALA A 12 -8.19 -15.60 7.36
C ALA A 12 -6.94 -14.70 7.45
N VAL A 13 -6.23 -14.51 6.33
CA VAL A 13 -5.10 -13.58 6.22
C VAL A 13 -5.52 -12.18 6.65
N GLN A 14 -6.61 -11.66 6.09
CA GLN A 14 -7.11 -10.32 6.43
C GLN A 14 -7.49 -10.19 7.91
N ALA A 15 -8.10 -11.22 8.51
CA ALA A 15 -8.46 -11.22 9.92
C ALA A 15 -7.24 -11.15 10.85
N VAL A 16 -6.17 -11.91 10.51
CA VAL A 16 -4.88 -11.85 11.24
C VAL A 16 -4.26 -10.47 11.13
N LEU A 17 -4.21 -9.90 9.92
CA LEU A 17 -3.57 -8.60 9.68
C LEU A 17 -4.33 -7.46 10.35
N ALA A 18 -5.65 -7.44 10.24
CA ALA A 18 -6.48 -6.42 10.88
C ALA A 18 -6.29 -6.42 12.41
N ARG A 19 -6.25 -7.62 13.02
CA ARG A 19 -5.98 -7.78 14.45
C ARG A 19 -4.58 -7.33 14.84
N THR A 20 -3.57 -7.73 14.06
CA THR A 20 -2.17 -7.34 14.29
C THR A 20 -1.99 -5.84 14.20
N TRP A 21 -2.59 -5.21 13.20
CA TRP A 21 -2.55 -3.76 13.00
C TRP A 21 -3.24 -3.03 14.17
N ALA A 22 -4.43 -3.47 14.56
CA ALA A 22 -5.18 -2.87 15.67
C ALA A 22 -4.40 -2.96 16.98
N LEU A 23 -3.82 -4.11 17.28
CA LEU A 23 -3.00 -4.34 18.48
C LEU A 23 -1.78 -3.41 18.52
N ARG A 24 -1.09 -3.26 17.39
CA ARG A 24 0.08 -2.37 17.30
C ARG A 24 -0.29 -0.90 17.50
N ASN A 25 -1.45 -0.48 16.99
CA ASN A 25 -1.87 0.91 16.92
C ASN A 25 -2.90 1.32 18.01
N GLN A 26 -3.14 0.46 19.00
CA GLN A 26 -4.19 0.67 20.01
C GLN A 26 -4.06 1.97 20.84
N ARG A 27 -2.90 2.63 20.80
CA ARG A 27 -2.68 3.92 21.49
C ARG A 27 -2.59 5.11 20.54
N ARG A 28 -2.93 4.92 19.25
CA ARG A 28 -2.71 5.93 18.20
C ARG A 28 -3.41 7.26 18.50
N PHE A 29 -4.60 7.22 19.11
CA PHE A 29 -5.41 8.38 19.45
C PHE A 29 -5.70 8.45 20.96
N ALA A 30 -4.80 7.94 21.79
CA ALA A 30 -4.98 7.94 23.24
C ALA A 30 -5.11 9.37 23.81
N VAL A 31 -4.44 10.35 23.19
CA VAL A 31 -4.55 11.78 23.56
C VAL A 31 -5.95 12.32 23.28
N ASP A 32 -6.62 11.81 22.26
CA ASP A 32 -7.97 12.21 21.84
C ASP A 32 -9.07 11.41 22.57
N GLY A 33 -8.70 10.52 23.50
CA GLY A 33 -9.63 9.75 24.32
C GLY A 33 -10.21 8.49 23.64
N TYR A 34 -9.68 8.06 22.49
CA TYR A 34 -10.07 6.82 21.83
C TYR A 34 -8.85 6.05 21.27
N HIS A 35 -9.06 4.79 20.85
CA HIS A 35 -7.95 3.94 20.40
C HIS A 35 -7.71 4.05 18.89
N LEU A 36 -8.75 3.89 18.08
CA LEU A 36 -8.68 3.81 16.62
C LEU A 36 -9.85 4.57 16.00
N CYS A 37 -9.61 5.19 14.85
CA CYS A 37 -10.64 5.80 14.03
C CYS A 37 -11.39 4.77 13.18
N ALA A 38 -12.54 5.13 12.62
CA ALA A 38 -13.40 4.24 11.82
C ALA A 38 -13.22 4.41 10.30
N ASP A 39 -12.26 5.21 9.86
CA ASP A 39 -12.00 5.51 8.44
C ASP A 39 -10.68 4.92 7.94
N THR A 40 -10.33 5.19 6.68
CA THR A 40 -9.11 4.67 6.02
C THR A 40 -7.80 5.18 6.61
N GLN A 41 -7.83 6.12 7.55
CA GLN A 41 -6.63 6.53 8.30
C GLN A 41 -6.19 5.43 9.27
N CYS A 42 -7.14 4.61 9.73
CA CYS A 42 -6.90 3.42 10.54
C CYS A 42 -7.22 2.16 9.74
N GLN A 43 -8.46 1.73 9.77
CA GLN A 43 -9.02 0.62 9.00
C GLN A 43 -10.48 0.95 8.71
N VAL A 44 -10.99 0.60 7.52
CA VAL A 44 -12.41 0.80 7.21
C VAL A 44 -13.24 -0.05 8.15
N TYR A 45 -13.94 0.59 9.06
CA TYR A 45 -14.85 -0.06 9.99
C TYR A 45 -16.18 -0.37 9.31
N SER A 46 -16.69 -1.57 9.55
CA SER A 46 -18.04 -1.99 9.18
C SER A 46 -18.71 -2.64 10.38
N ASP A 47 -20.02 -2.52 10.50
CA ASP A 47 -20.78 -3.13 11.60
C ASP A 47 -20.56 -4.65 11.61
N PRO A 48 -20.00 -5.22 12.69
CA PRO A 48 -19.70 -6.66 12.78
C PRO A 48 -20.96 -7.54 12.70
N ARG A 49 -22.15 -6.99 13.00
CA ARG A 49 -23.42 -7.71 12.86
C ARG A 49 -23.73 -8.06 11.41
N GLN A 50 -23.20 -7.26 10.45
CA GLN A 50 -23.35 -7.49 9.01
C GLN A 50 -22.28 -8.45 8.44
N ALA A 51 -21.37 -8.96 9.27
CA ALA A 51 -20.34 -9.88 8.81
C ALA A 51 -20.96 -11.18 8.29
N GLY A 52 -20.62 -11.55 7.06
CA GLY A 52 -21.05 -12.82 6.44
C GLY A 52 -20.48 -14.04 7.14
N ALA A 53 -21.08 -15.22 6.92
CA ALA A 53 -20.66 -16.47 7.56
C ALA A 53 -19.19 -16.83 7.30
N GLY A 54 -18.66 -16.55 6.07
CA GLY A 54 -17.25 -16.76 5.71
C GLY A 54 -16.32 -15.92 6.57
N VAL A 55 -16.63 -14.64 6.77
CA VAL A 55 -15.85 -13.71 7.61
C VAL A 55 -15.86 -14.18 9.07
N ARG A 56 -17.04 -14.55 9.61
CA ARG A 56 -17.15 -15.06 10.98
C ARG A 56 -16.33 -16.34 11.19
N ARG A 57 -16.36 -17.29 10.24
CA ARG A 57 -15.54 -18.51 10.29
C ARG A 57 -14.05 -18.17 10.26
N ALA A 58 -13.60 -17.26 9.38
CA ALA A 58 -12.20 -16.84 9.30
C ALA A 58 -11.71 -16.21 10.62
N ILE A 59 -12.52 -15.35 11.25
CA ILE A 59 -12.21 -14.73 12.55
C ILE A 59 -12.10 -15.81 13.64
N ALA A 60 -13.03 -16.77 13.68
CA ALA A 60 -13.04 -17.86 14.67
C ALA A 60 -11.82 -18.78 14.49
N ALA A 61 -11.52 -19.18 13.25
CA ALA A 61 -10.39 -20.06 12.92
C ALA A 61 -9.01 -19.43 13.22
N THR A 62 -8.94 -18.10 13.21
CA THR A 62 -7.68 -17.36 13.49
C THR A 62 -7.69 -16.66 14.83
N ARG A 63 -8.57 -17.07 15.77
CA ARG A 63 -8.73 -16.43 17.06
C ARG A 63 -7.39 -16.33 17.80
N GLY A 64 -7.04 -15.13 18.28
CA GLY A 64 -5.79 -14.88 19.00
C GLY A 64 -4.54 -14.88 18.15
N LEU A 65 -4.57 -15.23 16.85
CA LEU A 65 -3.39 -15.24 16.00
C LEU A 65 -3.04 -13.84 15.49
N VAL A 66 -1.75 -13.50 15.55
CA VAL A 66 -1.17 -12.22 15.09
C VAL A 66 0.18 -12.47 14.41
N LEU A 67 0.62 -11.53 13.56
CA LEU A 67 1.99 -11.53 13.03
C LEU A 67 2.94 -10.77 13.94
N SER A 68 4.10 -11.37 14.17
CA SER A 68 5.14 -10.88 15.06
C SER A 68 6.51 -10.80 14.37
N TRP A 69 7.28 -9.80 14.71
CA TRP A 69 8.71 -9.68 14.47
C TRP A 69 9.37 -9.35 15.79
N GLN A 70 10.37 -10.15 16.19
CA GLN A 70 11.07 -9.99 17.48
C GLN A 70 10.09 -9.90 18.67
N ARG A 71 9.08 -10.78 18.68
CA ARG A 71 8.02 -10.87 19.71
C ARG A 71 7.15 -9.61 19.85
N ARG A 72 7.16 -8.71 18.86
CA ARG A 72 6.30 -7.51 18.83
C ARG A 72 5.37 -7.56 17.62
N PRO A 73 4.12 -7.07 17.74
CA PRO A 73 3.22 -6.97 16.58
C PRO A 73 3.87 -6.14 15.47
N ILE A 74 3.80 -6.60 14.23
CA ILE A 74 4.37 -5.89 13.08
C ILE A 74 3.50 -4.71 12.62
N HIS A 75 4.03 -3.88 11.73
CA HIS A 75 3.23 -2.97 10.91
C HIS A 75 2.50 -3.78 9.83
N ALA A 76 1.36 -4.37 10.18
CA ALA A 76 0.57 -5.24 9.32
C ALA A 76 -0.29 -4.43 8.34
N VAL A 77 0.34 -3.58 7.53
CA VAL A 77 -0.31 -2.70 6.56
C VAL A 77 -0.74 -3.47 5.31
N TYR A 78 -1.88 -3.11 4.74
CA TYR A 78 -2.45 -3.75 3.55
C TYR A 78 -3.17 -2.74 2.67
N HIS A 79 -3.39 -3.09 1.43
CA HIS A 79 -4.01 -2.24 0.41
C HIS A 79 -4.71 -3.10 -0.65
N ALA A 80 -5.53 -2.49 -1.51
CA ALA A 80 -6.35 -3.21 -2.47
C ALA A 80 -5.52 -3.94 -3.54
N SER A 81 -4.55 -3.27 -4.17
CA SER A 81 -3.69 -3.87 -5.21
C SER A 81 -2.32 -3.18 -5.26
N ASN A 82 -1.25 -3.96 -5.30
CA ASN A 82 0.12 -3.43 -5.44
C ASN A 82 0.53 -3.15 -6.90
N GLY A 83 -0.28 -3.54 -7.88
CA GLY A 83 0.02 -3.35 -9.30
C GLY A 83 1.13 -4.26 -9.84
N GLY A 84 1.46 -5.36 -9.14
CA GLY A 84 2.48 -6.33 -9.51
C GLY A 84 3.83 -6.14 -8.82
N VAL A 85 3.96 -5.13 -7.93
CA VAL A 85 5.16 -4.91 -7.13
C VAL A 85 4.81 -4.33 -5.76
N ALA A 86 5.26 -4.96 -4.69
CA ALA A 86 5.18 -4.43 -3.35
C ALA A 86 6.20 -3.29 -3.15
N ALA A 87 5.79 -2.28 -2.37
CA ALA A 87 6.66 -1.18 -1.94
C ALA A 87 7.40 -1.53 -0.64
N GLY A 88 8.55 -0.92 -0.42
CA GLY A 88 9.13 -0.80 0.91
C GLY A 88 8.33 0.14 1.81
N TYR A 89 8.47 0.00 3.12
CA TYR A 89 7.80 0.90 4.07
C TYR A 89 8.18 2.36 3.82
N GLU A 90 9.45 2.63 3.61
CA GLU A 90 10.04 3.95 3.36
C GLU A 90 9.61 4.59 2.04
N GLU A 91 9.08 3.82 1.10
CA GLU A 91 8.49 4.35 -0.14
C GLU A 91 7.08 4.92 0.07
N ALA A 92 6.38 4.45 1.10
CA ALA A 92 5.02 4.89 1.41
C ALA A 92 4.96 5.93 2.53
N TRP A 93 5.80 5.79 3.56
CA TRP A 93 5.83 6.66 4.74
C TRP A 93 7.24 7.13 5.09
N ALA A 94 7.33 8.20 5.88
CA ALA A 94 8.58 8.60 6.51
C ALA A 94 8.95 7.59 7.61
N GLY A 95 10.22 7.19 7.65
CA GLY A 95 10.73 6.23 8.61
C GLY A 95 11.76 5.29 8.01
N PRO A 96 12.44 4.49 8.85
CA PRO A 96 13.44 3.54 8.39
C PRO A 96 12.79 2.37 7.65
N ALA A 97 13.57 1.71 6.78
CA ALA A 97 13.16 0.47 6.14
C ALA A 97 12.86 -0.61 7.18
N LEU A 98 11.79 -1.35 6.97
CA LEU A 98 11.40 -2.47 7.83
C LEU A 98 11.76 -3.80 7.18
N PRO A 99 12.40 -4.74 7.92
CA PRO A 99 12.91 -5.98 7.32
C PRO A 99 11.83 -6.86 6.68
N TYR A 100 10.60 -6.74 7.12
CA TYR A 100 9.43 -7.49 6.63
C TYR A 100 8.52 -6.70 5.67
N LEU A 101 8.85 -5.44 5.35
CA LEU A 101 8.14 -4.59 4.37
C LEU A 101 9.15 -4.10 3.32
N ARG A 102 9.57 -5.00 2.43
CA ARG A 102 10.57 -4.72 1.40
C ARG A 102 9.95 -4.67 0.01
N PRO A 103 10.55 -3.91 -0.91
CA PRO A 103 10.16 -4.00 -2.32
C PRO A 103 10.32 -5.42 -2.84
N ALA A 104 9.29 -5.92 -3.54
CA ALA A 104 9.34 -7.25 -4.16
C ALA A 104 8.37 -7.32 -5.34
N VAL A 105 8.79 -7.90 -6.46
CA VAL A 105 7.89 -8.21 -7.57
C VAL A 105 6.88 -9.27 -7.12
N ASP A 106 5.61 -9.01 -7.33
CA ASP A 106 4.51 -9.85 -6.85
C ASP A 106 3.95 -10.74 -7.97
N GLY A 107 4.68 -11.78 -8.29
CA GLY A 107 4.32 -12.70 -9.36
C GLY A 107 5.05 -14.05 -9.24
N PRO A 108 4.89 -14.93 -10.25
CA PRO A 108 5.58 -16.21 -10.33
C PRO A 108 7.11 -16.00 -10.50
N PRO A 109 7.92 -17.04 -10.24
CA PRO A 109 9.38 -16.95 -10.34
C PRO A 109 9.88 -16.42 -11.69
N SER A 110 9.20 -16.75 -12.80
CA SER A 110 9.52 -16.25 -14.14
C SER A 110 9.40 -14.73 -14.24
N LEU A 111 8.35 -14.15 -13.68
CA LEU A 111 8.16 -12.69 -13.65
C LEU A 111 9.20 -12.02 -12.74
N VAL A 112 9.47 -12.61 -11.57
CA VAL A 112 10.48 -12.10 -10.63
C VAL A 112 11.86 -12.08 -11.29
N ALA A 113 12.24 -13.14 -12.02
CA ALA A 113 13.50 -13.22 -12.74
C ALA A 113 13.59 -12.21 -13.89
N ALA A 114 12.47 -11.95 -14.59
CA ALA A 114 12.41 -10.99 -15.69
C ALA A 114 12.46 -9.52 -15.24
N LEU A 115 12.10 -9.23 -13.99
CA LEU A 115 11.99 -7.87 -13.45
C LEU A 115 12.79 -7.72 -12.13
N PRO A 116 14.12 -7.89 -12.17
CA PRO A 116 14.93 -7.69 -10.97
C PRO A 116 14.83 -6.25 -10.46
N LEU A 117 14.85 -6.10 -9.14
CA LEU A 117 14.86 -4.77 -8.51
C LEU A 117 16.28 -4.14 -8.58
N PRO A 118 16.39 -2.82 -8.62
CA PRO A 118 15.31 -1.83 -8.62
C PRO A 118 14.63 -1.70 -10.00
N LEU A 119 13.31 -1.44 -10.01
CA LEU A 119 12.56 -1.25 -11.25
C LEU A 119 12.86 0.10 -11.93
N THR A 120 13.65 0.95 -11.32
CA THR A 120 14.07 2.25 -11.85
C THR A 120 15.11 2.14 -12.97
N GLU A 121 15.67 0.97 -13.18
CA GLU A 121 16.74 0.72 -14.14
C GLU A 121 16.23 -0.03 -15.38
N GLY A 122 16.89 0.19 -16.52
CA GLY A 122 16.74 -0.63 -17.74
C GLY A 122 15.31 -0.70 -18.30
N GLY A 123 14.46 0.30 -18.05
CA GLY A 123 13.06 0.29 -18.55
C GLY A 123 12.15 -0.74 -17.86
N ARG A 124 12.58 -1.33 -16.74
CA ARG A 124 11.84 -2.40 -16.04
C ARG A 124 10.47 -1.94 -15.53
N LEU A 125 10.35 -0.67 -15.11
CA LEU A 125 9.06 -0.10 -14.71
C LEU A 125 8.06 -0.10 -15.87
N GLN A 126 8.49 0.36 -17.05
CA GLN A 126 7.64 0.36 -18.24
C GLN A 126 7.27 -1.07 -18.64
N THR A 127 8.23 -2.00 -18.56
CA THR A 127 7.98 -3.44 -18.79
C THR A 127 6.95 -3.99 -17.82
N LEU A 128 7.05 -3.68 -16.52
CA LEU A 128 6.03 -4.07 -15.53
C LEU A 128 4.66 -3.50 -15.86
N LEU A 129 4.59 -2.22 -16.20
CA LEU A 129 3.32 -1.55 -16.50
C LEU A 129 2.65 -2.07 -17.77
N GLN A 130 3.44 -2.51 -18.76
CA GLN A 130 2.95 -3.04 -20.04
C GLN A 130 2.67 -4.55 -20.00
N ARG A 131 3.49 -5.34 -19.30
CA ARG A 131 3.48 -6.81 -19.35
C ARG A 131 3.26 -7.50 -17.99
N GLY A 132 2.80 -6.77 -16.99
CA GLY A 132 2.63 -7.30 -15.65
C GLY A 132 1.35 -8.12 -15.43
N ASP A 133 0.66 -8.55 -16.47
CA ASP A 133 -0.57 -9.36 -16.42
C ASP A 133 -0.38 -10.73 -15.74
N GLN A 134 0.86 -11.25 -15.67
CA GLN A 134 1.21 -12.46 -14.94
C GLN A 134 1.37 -12.25 -13.43
N ALA A 135 1.38 -11.01 -12.94
CA ALA A 135 1.49 -10.72 -11.51
C ALA A 135 0.24 -11.17 -10.74
N TYR A 136 0.43 -11.50 -9.47
CA TYR A 136 -0.68 -11.90 -8.62
C TYR A 136 -1.65 -10.75 -8.39
N GLY A 137 -2.95 -11.05 -8.52
CA GLY A 137 -4.01 -10.07 -8.41
C GLY A 137 -4.20 -9.17 -9.63
N ALA A 138 -3.69 -9.58 -10.81
CA ALA A 138 -3.83 -8.84 -12.08
C ALA A 138 -5.29 -8.62 -12.51
N ALA A 139 -6.23 -9.41 -12.02
CA ALA A 139 -7.67 -9.26 -12.30
C ALA A 139 -8.32 -8.05 -11.57
N HIS A 140 -7.59 -7.35 -10.68
CA HIS A 140 -8.15 -6.19 -9.99
C HIS A 140 -8.42 -5.04 -10.97
N PRO A 141 -9.59 -4.35 -10.93
CA PRO A 141 -9.95 -3.30 -11.90
C PRO A 141 -8.94 -2.15 -12.00
N LEU A 142 -8.25 -1.82 -10.90
CA LEU A 142 -7.22 -0.80 -10.87
C LEU A 142 -5.80 -1.41 -10.87
N PHE A 143 -5.65 -2.67 -11.33
CA PHE A 143 -4.33 -3.25 -11.53
C PHE A 143 -3.51 -2.47 -12.54
N ARG A 144 -4.17 -1.93 -13.58
CA ARG A 144 -3.65 -0.92 -14.52
C ARG A 144 -4.65 0.20 -14.65
N TRP A 145 -4.12 1.42 -14.76
CA TRP A 145 -4.96 2.61 -14.88
C TRP A 145 -4.24 3.73 -15.63
N THR A 146 -5.03 4.61 -16.28
CA THR A 146 -4.57 5.86 -16.85
C THR A 146 -5.39 6.99 -16.26
N ARG A 147 -4.74 8.10 -15.92
CA ARG A 147 -5.37 9.34 -15.47
C ARG A 147 -4.79 10.52 -16.22
N ARG A 148 -5.61 11.53 -16.43
CA ARG A 148 -5.19 12.83 -16.96
C ARG A 148 -5.59 13.91 -15.99
N PHE A 149 -4.69 14.85 -15.76
CA PHE A 149 -4.97 16.03 -14.97
C PHE A 149 -4.52 17.24 -15.75
N ASP A 150 -5.38 18.24 -15.78
CA ASP A 150 -5.02 19.56 -16.27
C ASP A 150 -4.46 20.45 -15.14
N ARG A 151 -3.96 21.61 -15.53
CA ARG A 151 -3.40 22.62 -14.61
C ARG A 151 -4.39 23.00 -13.52
N THR A 152 -5.64 23.21 -13.86
CA THR A 152 -6.71 23.64 -12.93
C THR A 152 -6.97 22.58 -11.86
N GLN A 153 -7.13 21.34 -12.27
CA GLN A 153 -7.36 20.20 -11.37
C GLN A 153 -6.20 20.01 -10.37
N ILE A 154 -4.95 20.14 -10.85
CA ILE A 154 -3.77 20.00 -9.99
C ILE A 154 -3.67 21.18 -9.02
N THR A 155 -3.89 22.41 -9.49
CA THR A 155 -3.86 23.61 -8.65
C THR A 155 -4.92 23.52 -7.56
N GLN A 156 -6.13 23.12 -7.88
CA GLN A 156 -7.20 22.89 -6.91
C GLN A 156 -6.83 21.82 -5.89
N ALA A 157 -6.23 20.72 -6.34
CA ALA A 157 -5.80 19.61 -5.45
C ALA A 157 -4.70 20.04 -4.46
N LEU A 158 -3.85 21.00 -4.83
CA LEU A 158 -2.84 21.57 -3.92
C LEU A 158 -3.46 22.41 -2.79
N GLY A 159 -4.67 22.95 -2.98
CA GLY A 159 -5.33 23.80 -1.99
C GLY A 159 -4.49 25.03 -1.64
N PRO A 160 -4.32 25.39 -0.36
CA PRO A 160 -3.56 26.57 0.06
C PRO A 160 -2.10 26.58 -0.44
N ARG A 161 -1.49 25.42 -0.68
CA ARG A 161 -0.12 25.33 -1.21
C ARG A 161 0.02 25.85 -2.64
N ALA A 162 -1.08 25.98 -3.39
CA ALA A 162 -1.06 26.53 -4.74
C ALA A 162 -0.57 27.99 -4.78
N ALA A 163 -0.84 28.77 -3.73
CA ALA A 163 -0.40 30.17 -3.62
C ALA A 163 1.13 30.32 -3.68
N SER A 164 1.88 29.34 -3.14
CA SER A 164 3.35 29.40 -3.11
C SER A 164 4.02 29.13 -4.47
N ILE A 165 3.30 28.53 -5.42
CA ILE A 165 3.87 28.22 -6.75
C ILE A 165 3.40 29.18 -7.84
N GLY A 166 2.33 29.96 -7.62
CA GLY A 166 1.72 30.76 -8.66
C GLY A 166 1.08 29.91 -9.77
N SER A 167 1.26 30.28 -11.03
CA SER A 167 0.75 29.52 -12.16
C SER A 167 1.58 28.25 -12.38
N LEU A 168 0.98 27.06 -12.24
CA LEU A 168 1.65 25.77 -12.46
C LEU A 168 2.18 25.65 -13.89
N GLN A 169 3.47 25.32 -14.03
CA GLN A 169 4.16 25.18 -15.31
C GLN A 169 4.56 23.74 -15.62
N THR A 170 5.17 23.04 -14.68
CA THR A 170 5.70 21.69 -14.91
C THR A 170 5.45 20.75 -13.72
N LEU A 171 5.28 19.46 -14.06
CA LEU A 171 5.37 18.36 -13.13
C LEU A 171 6.58 17.51 -13.49
N LYS A 172 7.34 17.09 -12.48
CA LYS A 172 8.52 16.24 -12.66
C LYS A 172 8.62 15.20 -11.56
N VAL A 173 8.81 13.95 -11.93
CA VAL A 173 9.24 12.91 -10.99
C VAL A 173 10.68 13.20 -10.60
N LEU A 174 10.90 13.52 -9.33
CA LEU A 174 12.22 13.87 -8.79
C LEU A 174 12.96 12.63 -8.26
N GLU A 175 12.18 11.67 -7.73
CA GLU A 175 12.75 10.48 -7.11
C GLU A 175 11.77 9.31 -7.17
N ARG A 176 12.30 8.12 -7.42
CA ARG A 176 11.58 6.84 -7.32
C ARG A 176 12.30 5.93 -6.33
N GLY A 177 11.52 5.13 -5.62
CA GLY A 177 12.05 4.04 -4.83
C GLY A 177 12.31 2.78 -5.66
N PRO A 178 12.92 1.74 -5.05
CA PRO A 178 13.28 0.50 -5.74
C PRO A 178 12.10 -0.23 -6.39
N SER A 179 10.87 -0.07 -5.88
CA SER A 179 9.65 -0.62 -6.51
C SER A 179 9.20 0.15 -7.76
N GLY A 180 9.90 1.21 -8.16
CA GLY A 180 9.51 2.11 -9.23
C GLY A 180 8.48 3.17 -8.82
N ARG A 181 7.97 3.13 -7.57
CA ARG A 181 7.01 4.11 -7.07
C ARG A 181 7.64 5.49 -6.96
N VAL A 182 6.85 6.51 -7.28
CA VAL A 182 7.25 7.91 -7.10
C VAL A 182 7.29 8.24 -5.61
N VAL A 183 8.48 8.58 -5.12
CA VAL A 183 8.72 8.99 -3.73
C VAL A 183 8.70 10.51 -3.62
N ARG A 184 9.17 11.23 -4.67
CA ARG A 184 9.12 12.69 -4.71
C ARG A 184 8.62 13.18 -6.07
N LEU A 185 7.57 14.00 -6.05
CA LEU A 185 6.98 14.65 -7.22
C LEU A 185 7.11 16.17 -7.05
N GLY A 186 7.84 16.82 -7.95
CA GLY A 186 7.98 18.27 -8.00
C GLY A 186 6.87 18.90 -8.85
N LEU A 187 6.28 19.98 -8.34
CA LEU A 187 5.29 20.81 -9.01
C LEU A 187 5.83 22.25 -9.04
N ARG A 188 6.35 22.65 -10.19
CA ARG A 188 6.96 23.98 -10.36
C ARG A 188 5.99 24.92 -11.07
N GLY A 189 5.86 26.11 -10.53
CA GLY A 189 5.08 27.20 -11.12
C GLY A 189 5.92 28.47 -11.33
N SER A 190 5.24 29.58 -11.65
CA SER A 190 5.87 30.87 -11.94
C SER A 190 6.52 31.51 -10.72
N ALA A 191 6.08 31.22 -9.50
CA ALA A 191 6.54 31.85 -8.26
C ALA A 191 7.34 30.91 -7.34
N GLY A 192 7.35 29.60 -7.59
CA GLY A 192 8.07 28.66 -6.74
C GLY A 192 7.80 27.19 -7.08
N GLU A 193 8.17 26.30 -6.14
CA GLU A 193 8.02 24.85 -6.27
C GLU A 193 7.42 24.25 -5.00
N VAL A 194 6.55 23.25 -5.19
CA VAL A 194 6.05 22.36 -4.13
C VAL A 194 6.51 20.95 -4.44
N VAL A 195 7.04 20.24 -3.44
CA VAL A 195 7.39 18.83 -3.54
C VAL A 195 6.41 18.01 -2.72
N LEU A 196 5.67 17.14 -3.39
CA LEU A 196 4.85 16.12 -2.74
C LEU A 196 5.68 14.86 -2.53
N GLN A 197 5.49 14.19 -1.37
CA GLN A 197 6.31 13.05 -1.01
C GLN A 197 5.45 11.82 -0.68
N ARG A 198 5.90 10.64 -1.14
CA ARG A 198 5.34 9.34 -0.77
C ARG A 198 3.82 9.26 -0.95
N ASP A 199 3.09 8.68 -0.02
CA ASP A 199 1.64 8.54 -0.10
C ASP A 199 0.87 9.87 -0.08
N ALA A 200 1.50 10.98 0.36
CA ALA A 200 0.91 12.30 0.24
C ALA A 200 0.70 12.75 -1.23
N ILE A 201 1.47 12.22 -2.19
CA ILE A 201 1.24 12.43 -3.63
C ILE A 201 -0.18 12.01 -4.00
N ARG A 202 -0.55 10.76 -3.69
CA ARG A 202 -1.86 10.18 -3.97
C ARG A 202 -2.98 10.87 -3.17
N ARG A 203 -2.74 11.19 -1.90
CA ARG A 203 -3.72 11.85 -1.03
C ARG A 203 -3.99 13.29 -1.45
N THR A 204 -2.98 13.98 -1.98
CA THR A 204 -3.14 15.34 -2.52
C THR A 204 -3.81 15.29 -3.89
N LEU A 205 -3.29 14.51 -4.82
CA LEU A 205 -3.89 14.31 -6.15
C LEU A 205 -4.92 13.17 -6.08
N ARG A 206 -6.06 13.42 -5.45
CA ARG A 206 -7.07 12.41 -5.05
C ARG A 206 -7.58 11.49 -6.16
N GLY A 207 -7.35 11.82 -7.41
CA GLY A 207 -7.68 10.97 -8.56
C GLY A 207 -6.62 9.89 -8.85
N LEU A 208 -5.43 9.93 -8.23
CA LEU A 208 -4.39 8.93 -8.42
C LEU A 208 -4.65 7.71 -7.53
N PRO A 209 -4.82 6.50 -8.10
CA PRO A 209 -5.03 5.30 -7.31
C PRO A 209 -3.81 4.89 -6.48
N SER A 210 -2.58 5.11 -7.00
CA SER A 210 -1.32 4.73 -6.35
C SER A 210 -0.20 5.68 -6.73
N THR A 211 0.99 5.50 -6.15
CA THR A 211 2.24 6.19 -6.54
C THR A 211 3.08 5.40 -7.55
N LEU A 212 2.62 4.23 -8.00
CA LEU A 212 3.25 3.44 -9.06
C LEU A 212 2.74 3.93 -10.41
N PHE A 213 3.43 4.91 -11.00
CA PHE A 213 3.04 5.45 -12.31
C PHE A 213 4.23 6.01 -13.10
N ASP A 214 4.06 6.07 -14.41
CA ASP A 214 4.84 6.92 -15.29
C ASP A 214 4.09 8.21 -15.60
N LEU A 215 4.83 9.31 -15.87
CA LEU A 215 4.30 10.66 -16.04
C LEU A 215 4.81 11.27 -17.32
N THR A 216 3.90 11.63 -18.21
CA THR A 216 4.21 12.26 -19.48
C THR A 216 3.36 13.51 -19.74
N PRO A 217 3.90 14.56 -20.40
CA PRO A 217 3.08 15.63 -20.93
C PRO A 217 2.06 15.10 -21.96
N ALA A 218 0.83 15.63 -21.92
CA ALA A 218 -0.26 15.21 -22.81
C ALA A 218 -0.93 16.38 -23.51
N GLY A 219 -0.22 17.49 -23.65
CA GLY A 219 -0.64 18.75 -24.23
C GLY A 219 -0.29 19.94 -23.34
N PRO A 220 -0.54 21.17 -23.78
CA PRO A 220 -0.27 22.36 -22.99
C PRO A 220 -1.00 22.38 -21.65
N GLY A 221 -0.26 22.25 -20.53
CA GLY A 221 -0.83 22.25 -19.18
C GLY A 221 -1.65 21.00 -18.83
N VAL A 222 -1.45 19.90 -19.54
CA VAL A 222 -2.09 18.61 -19.28
C VAL A 222 -1.02 17.54 -19.11
N TRP A 223 -1.20 16.68 -18.10
CA TRP A 223 -0.30 15.57 -17.82
C TRP A 223 -1.07 14.25 -17.78
N ARG A 224 -0.44 13.23 -18.35
CA ARG A 224 -0.91 11.83 -18.36
C ARG A 224 -0.11 11.01 -17.37
N PHE A 225 -0.83 10.28 -16.54
CA PHE A 225 -0.32 9.34 -15.56
C PHE A 225 -0.75 7.94 -15.97
N GLU A 226 0.18 7.05 -16.21
CA GLU A 226 -0.04 5.64 -16.52
C GLU A 226 0.54 4.79 -15.42
N GLY A 227 -0.28 4.02 -14.73
CA GLY A 227 0.16 3.36 -13.53
C GLY A 227 -0.53 2.06 -13.22
N GLY A 228 -0.19 1.51 -12.05
CA GLY A 228 -0.76 0.26 -11.57
C GLY A 228 -1.01 0.25 -10.06
N GLY A 229 -2.02 -0.54 -9.67
CA GLY A 229 -2.36 -0.76 -8.27
C GLY A 229 -3.26 0.32 -7.66
N PHE A 230 -3.75 0.02 -6.45
CA PHE A 230 -4.62 0.89 -5.66
C PHE A 230 -4.22 0.83 -4.18
N GLY A 231 -3.74 1.94 -3.66
CA GLY A 231 -3.27 2.13 -2.30
C GLY A 231 -1.76 2.40 -2.21
N HIS A 232 -1.21 2.30 -0.99
CA HIS A 232 0.19 2.64 -0.69
C HIS A 232 1.22 1.62 -1.20
N GLY A 233 0.81 0.38 -1.46
CA GLY A 233 1.66 -0.66 -2.06
C GLY A 233 2.52 -1.47 -1.10
N ALA A 234 2.68 -1.08 0.16
CA ALA A 234 3.49 -1.82 1.14
C ALA A 234 2.66 -2.93 1.85
N GLY A 235 3.28 -4.06 2.15
CA GLY A 235 2.64 -5.20 2.80
C GLY A 235 1.66 -5.96 1.90
N LEU A 236 0.53 -6.42 2.44
CA LEU A 236 -0.41 -7.28 1.70
C LEU A 236 -1.12 -6.55 0.56
N SER A 237 -1.06 -7.12 -0.65
CA SER A 237 -2.03 -6.86 -1.71
C SER A 237 -3.26 -7.74 -1.52
N GLN A 238 -4.43 -7.14 -1.25
CA GLN A 238 -5.68 -7.91 -1.10
C GLN A 238 -6.02 -8.67 -2.37
N ALA A 239 -5.87 -8.05 -3.54
CA ALA A 239 -6.07 -8.71 -4.83
C ALA A 239 -5.11 -9.89 -5.02
N GLY A 240 -3.83 -9.72 -4.66
CA GLY A 240 -2.84 -10.79 -4.71
C GLY A 240 -3.16 -11.92 -3.74
N ALA A 241 -3.60 -11.60 -2.52
CA ALA A 241 -4.01 -12.61 -1.54
C ALA A 241 -5.22 -13.43 -2.00
N ILE A 242 -6.21 -12.78 -2.63
CA ILE A 242 -7.37 -13.45 -3.23
C ILE A 242 -6.92 -14.41 -4.34
N ASP A 243 -6.07 -13.96 -5.25
CA ASP A 243 -5.53 -14.77 -6.35
C ASP A 243 -4.75 -15.98 -5.82
N LEU A 244 -3.82 -15.77 -4.87
CA LEU A 244 -3.04 -16.84 -4.25
C LEU A 244 -3.91 -17.86 -3.50
N ALA A 245 -4.90 -17.38 -2.74
CA ALA A 245 -5.86 -18.24 -2.05
C ALA A 245 -6.70 -19.06 -3.03
N SER A 246 -7.12 -18.48 -4.16
CA SER A 246 -7.81 -19.19 -5.24
C SER A 246 -6.95 -20.27 -5.91
N ARG A 247 -5.61 -20.12 -5.86
CA ARG A 247 -4.62 -21.11 -6.28
C ARG A 247 -4.29 -22.14 -5.20
N GLY A 248 -5.03 -22.18 -4.08
CA GLY A 248 -4.85 -23.13 -2.99
C GLY A 248 -3.71 -22.84 -2.01
N TRP A 249 -3.21 -21.57 -1.98
CA TRP A 249 -2.21 -21.20 -0.97
C TRP A 249 -2.84 -21.10 0.42
N SER A 250 -2.12 -21.61 1.42
CA SER A 250 -2.54 -21.50 2.81
C SER A 250 -2.36 -20.08 3.36
N LEU A 251 -2.99 -19.82 4.51
CA LEU A 251 -2.83 -18.60 5.31
C LEU A 251 -1.33 -18.28 5.54
N GLU A 252 -0.57 -19.26 6.03
CA GLU A 252 0.84 -19.09 6.41
C GLU A 252 1.69 -18.78 5.19
N ARG A 253 1.44 -19.44 4.07
CA ARG A 253 2.18 -19.22 2.82
C ARG A 253 1.93 -17.84 2.25
N ILE A 254 0.69 -17.34 2.31
CA ILE A 254 0.35 -15.98 1.87
C ILE A 254 1.01 -14.95 2.81
N LEU A 255 0.91 -15.14 4.12
CA LEU A 255 1.52 -14.23 5.10
C LEU A 255 3.04 -14.15 4.94
N SER A 256 3.73 -15.30 4.80
CA SER A 256 5.20 -15.34 4.62
C SER A 256 5.65 -14.67 3.34
N ARG A 257 4.82 -14.67 2.28
CA ARG A 257 5.13 -13.96 1.05
C ARG A 257 5.12 -12.45 1.22
N TYR A 258 4.09 -11.92 1.87
CA TYR A 258 3.91 -10.47 1.99
C TYR A 258 4.64 -9.84 3.19
N TYR A 259 4.99 -10.68 4.17
CA TYR A 259 5.73 -10.26 5.38
C TYR A 259 6.86 -11.26 5.68
N PRO A 260 7.89 -11.31 4.83
CA PRO A 260 8.97 -12.28 4.98
C PRO A 260 9.69 -12.13 6.33
N GLY A 261 10.05 -13.27 6.94
CA GLY A 261 10.77 -13.31 8.21
C GLY A 261 9.91 -13.03 9.44
N THR A 262 8.60 -12.80 9.31
CA THR A 262 7.68 -12.70 10.44
C THR A 262 7.17 -14.08 10.88
N THR A 263 6.66 -14.16 12.10
CA THR A 263 6.11 -15.40 12.67
C THR A 263 4.64 -15.18 13.03
N LEU A 264 3.79 -16.14 12.64
CA LEU A 264 2.41 -16.21 13.10
C LEU A 264 2.40 -16.84 14.50
N VAL A 265 1.90 -16.09 15.49
CA VAL A 265 1.92 -16.51 16.91
C VAL A 265 0.60 -16.22 17.59
N GLY A 266 0.32 -16.89 18.72
CA GLY A 266 -0.74 -16.50 19.63
C GLY A 266 -0.39 -15.21 20.39
N LEU A 267 -1.40 -14.47 20.81
CA LEU A 267 -1.24 -13.21 21.55
C LEU A 267 -0.37 -13.38 22.81
N GLU A 268 -0.48 -14.51 23.48
CA GLU A 268 0.28 -14.86 24.69
C GLU A 268 1.79 -14.98 24.47
N SER A 269 2.21 -15.21 23.22
CA SER A 269 3.63 -15.33 22.86
C SER A 269 4.32 -13.98 22.61
N LEU A 270 3.56 -12.88 22.62
CA LEU A 270 4.13 -11.55 22.45
C LEU A 270 4.91 -11.11 23.70
N ALA A 271 5.89 -10.27 23.51
CA ALA A 271 6.53 -9.61 24.63
C ALA A 271 5.50 -8.73 25.36
N PRO A 272 5.51 -8.69 26.70
CA PRO A 272 4.68 -7.73 27.45
C PRO A 272 4.89 -6.33 26.87
N THR A 273 3.81 -5.58 26.69
CA THR A 273 3.86 -4.16 26.32
C THR A 273 4.43 -3.38 27.50
N GLY A 274 5.73 -3.52 27.76
CA GLY A 274 6.43 -2.71 28.74
C GLY A 274 6.39 -1.23 28.32
N SER A 275 6.25 -0.38 29.27
CA SER A 275 6.44 1.05 29.18
C SER A 275 7.87 1.34 28.71
N SER A 276 8.10 1.41 27.44
CA SER A 276 9.34 1.91 26.87
C SER A 276 9.01 2.95 25.82
N GLY A 277 9.29 4.15 26.22
CA GLY A 277 9.87 5.27 25.57
C GLY A 277 9.44 5.51 24.12
N GLY A 278 8.92 6.70 23.88
CA GLY A 278 8.71 7.26 22.56
C GLY A 278 9.96 7.10 21.70
N GLY A 279 9.72 6.78 20.50
CA GLY A 279 10.63 6.93 19.40
C GLY A 279 9.83 7.36 18.20
N PRO A 280 10.44 8.17 17.33
CA PRO A 280 9.87 9.25 16.58
C PRO A 280 8.79 8.87 15.60
#